data_455e5202c80006901ff33b73faddcf7a
#
_entry.id   455e5202c80006901ff33b73faddcf7a
#
_cell.length_a   1.000
_cell.length_b   1.000
_cell.length_c   1.000
_cell.angle_alpha   90.00
_cell.angle_beta   90.00
_cell.angle_gamma   90.00
#
_symmetry.space_group_name_H-M   'P 1'
#
loop_
_entity.id
_entity.type
_entity.pdbx_description
1 polymer ?
#
loop_
_entity_poly.entity_id
_entity_poly.type
_entity_poly.pdbx_seq_one_letter_code
_entity_poly.pdbx_strand_id
1 'polypeptide(L)'
;MRMTRVGLWLISLSVGCTPLAWYPVTDGFHKTLPQQNTRAVVWGDHPAAAGTATTWLQKRGLTIVERARLQQVFNEQQIRLTHTTDDEAQVLRVGKLLGAEMVIFADTSFQKEMRSSFYANKNMAEGATHTEYSANVSIRGVNIETSEVVWSGTARYPNPVGGIEDALAKLTCQALATAWGFRPPGQHEFASQAMCQAGERNIPLKD
;
A
#
# COMPACT_ATOMS: atom_id res chain seq x y z
N MET A 1 22.36 -31.90 62.73
CA MET A 1 22.97 -31.62 61.42
C MET A 1 21.86 -31.47 60.37
N ARG A 2 21.50 -30.22 59.99
CA ARG A 2 20.48 -29.92 58.99
C ARG A 2 21.17 -29.50 57.72
N MET A 3 21.09 -30.31 56.68
CA MET A 3 21.59 -29.98 55.32
C MET A 3 20.57 -29.12 54.58
N THR A 4 20.90 -27.85 54.37
CA THR A 4 20.15 -26.90 53.53
C THR A 4 20.51 -27.18 52.07
N ARG A 5 19.53 -27.64 51.28
CA ARG A 5 19.63 -27.73 49.78
C ARG A 5 19.47 -26.35 49.16
N VAL A 6 20.52 -25.85 48.59
CA VAL A 6 20.53 -24.65 47.74
C VAL A 6 20.02 -25.07 46.34
N GLY A 7 18.79 -24.69 46.01
CA GLY A 7 18.26 -24.91 44.66
C GLY A 7 18.84 -23.89 43.68
N LEU A 8 19.58 -24.37 42.72
CA LEU A 8 20.12 -23.58 41.61
C LEU A 8 18.98 -23.35 40.60
N TRP A 9 18.44 -22.10 40.55
CA TRP A 9 17.50 -21.70 39.52
C TRP A 9 18.27 -21.34 38.26
N LEU A 10 18.22 -22.20 37.24
CA LEU A 10 18.65 -21.90 35.89
C LEU A 10 17.64 -20.98 35.23
N ILE A 11 17.95 -19.69 35.16
CA ILE A 11 17.21 -18.73 34.35
C ILE A 11 17.53 -19.00 32.89
N SER A 12 16.65 -19.68 32.22
CA SER A 12 16.68 -19.91 30.79
C SER A 12 16.37 -18.57 30.08
N LEU A 13 17.39 -17.85 29.66
CA LEU A 13 17.27 -16.70 28.76
C LEU A 13 16.86 -17.22 27.38
N SER A 14 15.55 -17.33 27.14
CA SER A 14 15.03 -17.49 25.80
C SER A 14 15.26 -16.17 25.05
N VAL A 15 16.33 -16.10 24.26
CA VAL A 15 16.50 -15.10 23.22
C VAL A 15 15.37 -15.33 22.23
N GLY A 16 14.26 -14.63 22.43
CA GLY A 16 13.14 -14.63 21.51
C GLY A 16 13.62 -14.00 20.21
N CYS A 17 13.97 -14.81 19.20
CA CYS A 17 13.94 -14.33 17.83
C CYS A 17 12.51 -13.88 17.54
N THR A 18 12.28 -12.58 17.57
CA THR A 18 11.05 -12.01 17.04
C THR A 18 10.98 -12.39 15.57
N PRO A 19 10.00 -13.20 15.14
CA PRO A 19 9.90 -13.53 13.73
C PRO A 19 9.78 -12.23 12.95
N LEU A 20 10.65 -12.04 11.95
CA LEU A 20 10.53 -10.97 10.97
C LEU A 20 9.07 -10.95 10.49
N ALA A 21 8.42 -9.79 10.58
CA ALA A 21 7.05 -9.65 10.13
C ALA A 21 6.99 -9.86 8.61
N TRP A 22 6.52 -11.02 8.18
CA TRP A 22 6.43 -11.42 6.77
C TRP A 22 5.22 -10.82 6.04
N TYR A 23 4.44 -9.99 6.70
CA TYR A 23 3.24 -9.37 6.18
C TYR A 23 3.25 -7.86 6.32
N PRO A 24 2.53 -7.15 5.46
CA PRO A 24 2.36 -5.71 5.59
C PRO A 24 1.65 -5.32 6.88
N VAL A 25 2.06 -4.18 7.43
CA VAL A 25 1.29 -3.49 8.45
C VAL A 25 0.27 -2.62 7.72
N THR A 26 -1.00 -2.82 8.03
CA THR A 26 -2.11 -2.11 7.39
C THR A 26 -2.97 -1.40 8.42
N ASP A 27 -3.52 -0.26 8.02
CA ASP A 27 -4.53 0.48 8.77
C ASP A 27 -5.57 1.03 7.81
N GLY A 28 -6.80 1.17 8.26
CA GLY A 28 -7.89 1.61 7.41
C GLY A 28 -9.03 2.26 8.16
N PHE A 29 -9.66 3.20 7.49
CA PHE A 29 -10.80 3.96 7.97
C PHE A 29 -11.83 4.12 6.86
N HIS A 30 -13.10 4.01 7.18
CA HIS A 30 -14.18 4.44 6.30
C HIS A 30 -15.35 5.04 7.11
N LYS A 31 -15.81 6.20 6.66
CA LYS A 31 -17.06 6.83 7.08
C LYS A 31 -18.18 6.36 6.16
N THR A 32 -17.90 6.40 4.87
CA THR A 32 -18.82 5.98 3.81
C THR A 32 -18.04 5.41 2.64
N LEU A 33 -18.35 4.18 2.26
CA LEU A 33 -17.79 3.58 1.05
C LEU A 33 -18.57 4.03 -0.19
N PRO A 34 -17.91 4.19 -1.35
CA PRO A 34 -18.61 4.57 -2.58
C PRO A 34 -19.57 3.47 -3.01
N GLN A 35 -20.71 3.90 -3.55
CA GLN A 35 -21.70 3.00 -4.14
C GLN A 35 -21.24 2.48 -5.51
N GLN A 36 -21.87 1.41 -5.99
CA GLN A 36 -21.67 0.97 -7.36
C GLN A 36 -22.02 2.11 -8.34
N ASN A 37 -21.27 2.18 -9.43
CA ASN A 37 -21.35 3.22 -10.44
C ASN A 37 -20.91 4.63 -9.99
N THR A 38 -20.46 4.83 -8.75
CA THR A 38 -19.80 6.09 -8.35
C THR A 38 -18.69 6.42 -9.34
N ARG A 39 -18.78 7.61 -9.93
CA ARG A 39 -17.78 8.08 -10.90
C ARG A 39 -16.60 8.69 -10.17
N ALA A 40 -15.41 8.14 -10.38
CA ALA A 40 -14.22 8.55 -9.66
C ALA A 40 -13.01 8.79 -10.58
N VAL A 41 -12.11 9.65 -10.12
CA VAL A 41 -10.79 9.86 -10.69
C VAL A 41 -9.77 9.20 -9.79
N VAL A 42 -8.82 8.46 -10.34
CA VAL A 42 -7.65 7.95 -9.61
C VAL A 42 -6.44 8.82 -9.96
N TRP A 43 -5.86 9.42 -8.94
CA TRP A 43 -4.63 10.19 -9.01
C TRP A 43 -3.55 9.54 -8.15
N GLY A 44 -2.38 9.26 -8.70
CA GLY A 44 -1.29 8.65 -7.96
C GLY A 44 0.07 9.08 -8.51
N ASP A 45 1.03 9.18 -7.61
CA ASP A 45 2.42 9.55 -7.88
C ASP A 45 3.21 8.43 -8.57
N HIS A 46 2.79 7.17 -8.38
CA HIS A 46 3.44 6.01 -9.00
C HIS A 46 2.47 5.21 -9.89
N PRO A 47 2.86 4.89 -11.14
CA PRO A 47 1.97 4.21 -12.09
C PRO A 47 1.50 2.83 -11.63
N ALA A 48 2.33 2.06 -10.93
CA ALA A 48 1.93 0.75 -10.41
C ALA A 48 0.82 0.86 -9.36
N ALA A 49 0.90 1.83 -8.45
CA ALA A 49 -0.13 2.06 -7.45
C ALA A 49 -1.43 2.57 -8.09
N ALA A 50 -1.35 3.60 -8.94
CA ALA A 50 -2.52 4.17 -9.61
C ALA A 50 -3.23 3.14 -10.52
N GLY A 51 -2.47 2.35 -11.30
CA GLY A 51 -3.02 1.30 -12.17
C GLY A 51 -3.69 0.19 -11.39
N THR A 52 -3.07 -0.25 -10.30
CA THR A 52 -3.64 -1.27 -9.41
C THR A 52 -4.91 -0.76 -8.74
N ALA A 53 -4.90 0.48 -8.21
CA ALA A 53 -6.07 1.09 -7.61
C ALA A 53 -7.22 1.19 -8.63
N THR A 54 -6.95 1.64 -9.84
CA THR A 54 -7.92 1.72 -10.93
C THR A 54 -8.58 0.37 -11.17
N THR A 55 -7.78 -0.69 -11.39
CA THR A 55 -8.28 -2.04 -11.66
C THR A 55 -9.11 -2.59 -10.49
N TRP A 56 -8.64 -2.39 -9.27
CA TRP A 56 -9.31 -2.87 -8.07
C TRP A 56 -10.67 -2.21 -7.88
N LEU A 57 -10.74 -0.88 -8.05
CA LEU A 57 -11.96 -0.09 -7.89
C LEU A 57 -12.98 -0.38 -8.99
N GLN A 58 -12.54 -0.58 -10.24
CA GLN A 58 -13.42 -1.03 -11.34
C GLN A 58 -14.06 -2.38 -11.03
N LYS A 59 -13.29 -3.33 -10.49
CA LYS A 59 -13.83 -4.63 -10.04
C LYS A 59 -14.84 -4.51 -8.90
N ARG A 60 -14.82 -3.41 -8.15
CA ARG A 60 -15.80 -3.06 -7.12
C ARG A 60 -17.00 -2.28 -7.65
N GLY A 61 -17.05 -2.07 -8.95
CA GLY A 61 -18.19 -1.43 -9.62
C GLY A 61 -18.12 0.08 -9.73
N LEU A 62 -16.96 0.70 -9.45
CA LEU A 62 -16.78 2.13 -9.67
C LEU A 62 -16.53 2.41 -11.16
N THR A 63 -17.04 3.55 -11.64
CA THR A 63 -16.74 4.07 -12.97
C THR A 63 -15.52 4.98 -12.91
N ILE A 64 -14.37 4.48 -13.36
CA ILE A 64 -13.13 5.26 -13.30
C ILE A 64 -12.93 6.07 -14.58
N VAL A 65 -12.68 7.37 -14.42
CA VAL A 65 -12.33 8.29 -15.51
C VAL A 65 -10.91 7.98 -15.98
N GLU A 66 -10.71 7.84 -17.27
CA GLU A 66 -9.41 7.56 -17.85
C GLU A 66 -8.39 8.66 -17.56
N ARG A 67 -7.17 8.25 -17.19
CA ARG A 67 -6.06 9.17 -16.90
C ARG A 67 -5.72 10.07 -18.09
N ALA A 68 -5.83 9.56 -19.32
CA ALA A 68 -5.59 10.34 -20.52
C ALA A 68 -6.54 11.55 -20.63
N ARG A 69 -7.82 11.37 -20.27
CA ARG A 69 -8.81 12.45 -20.28
C ARG A 69 -8.54 13.48 -19.18
N LEU A 70 -8.11 13.03 -18.02
CA LEU A 70 -7.67 13.92 -16.94
C LEU A 70 -6.48 14.78 -17.40
N GLN A 71 -5.47 14.16 -18.02
CA GLN A 71 -4.30 14.84 -18.53
C GLN A 71 -4.64 15.85 -19.66
N GLN A 72 -5.60 15.50 -20.51
CA GLN A 72 -6.09 16.42 -21.55
C GLN A 72 -6.67 17.69 -20.92
N VAL A 73 -7.52 17.57 -19.90
CA VAL A 73 -8.10 18.74 -19.21
C VAL A 73 -7.03 19.57 -18.50
N PHE A 74 -6.03 18.96 -17.89
CA PHE A 74 -4.89 19.70 -17.32
C PHE A 74 -4.19 20.54 -18.39
N ASN A 75 -3.93 19.94 -19.55
CA ASN A 75 -3.28 20.64 -20.66
C ASN A 75 -4.15 21.79 -21.22
N GLU A 76 -5.44 21.55 -21.42
CA GLU A 76 -6.41 22.56 -21.90
C GLU A 76 -6.56 23.73 -20.93
N GLN A 77 -6.54 23.47 -19.63
CA GLN A 77 -6.61 24.48 -18.58
C GLN A 77 -5.25 25.09 -18.23
N GLN A 78 -4.18 24.70 -18.91
CA GLN A 78 -2.80 25.12 -18.65
C GLN A 78 -2.36 24.88 -17.17
N ILE A 79 -2.93 23.89 -16.54
CA ILE A 79 -2.62 23.53 -15.15
C ILE A 79 -1.30 22.76 -15.14
N ARG A 80 -0.30 23.29 -14.45
CA ARG A 80 0.97 22.60 -14.18
C ARG A 80 0.97 22.09 -12.75
N LEU A 81 1.06 20.79 -12.59
CA LEU A 81 1.18 20.15 -11.30
C LEU A 81 2.65 20.18 -10.86
N THR A 82 2.88 20.60 -9.63
CA THR A 82 4.20 20.85 -9.05
C THR A 82 4.54 19.90 -7.90
N HIS A 83 3.71 18.87 -7.66
CA HIS A 83 3.81 17.92 -6.55
C HIS A 83 3.73 18.58 -5.16
N THR A 84 2.90 19.61 -5.05
CA THR A 84 2.58 20.32 -3.80
C THR A 84 1.13 20.05 -3.36
N THR A 85 0.77 20.49 -2.15
CA THR A 85 -0.60 20.43 -1.64
C THR A 85 -1.61 21.19 -2.52
N ASP A 86 -1.15 22.20 -3.27
CA ASP A 86 -1.99 22.92 -4.24
C ASP A 86 -2.43 22.03 -5.40
N ASP A 87 -1.68 20.99 -5.72
CA ASP A 87 -2.01 20.04 -6.78
C ASP A 87 -3.26 19.24 -6.44
N GLU A 88 -3.49 18.90 -5.18
CA GLU A 88 -4.69 18.17 -4.75
C GLU A 88 -5.97 18.98 -5.01
N ALA A 89 -5.95 20.27 -4.69
CA ALA A 89 -7.07 21.17 -4.95
C ALA A 89 -7.35 21.28 -6.47
N GLN A 90 -6.30 21.27 -7.29
CA GLN A 90 -6.42 21.29 -8.73
C GLN A 90 -6.98 19.98 -9.28
N VAL A 91 -6.54 18.84 -8.76
CA VAL A 91 -7.06 17.52 -9.14
C VAL A 91 -8.55 17.41 -8.78
N LEU A 92 -8.96 17.87 -7.60
CA LEU A 92 -10.36 17.92 -7.20
C LEU A 92 -11.20 18.81 -8.16
N ARG A 93 -10.68 19.99 -8.52
CA ARG A 93 -11.34 20.89 -9.47
C ARG A 93 -11.52 20.25 -10.83
N VAL A 94 -10.48 19.60 -11.37
CA VAL A 94 -10.55 18.92 -12.66
C VAL A 94 -11.46 17.69 -12.58
N GLY A 95 -11.40 16.93 -11.48
CA GLY A 95 -12.35 15.84 -11.23
C GLY A 95 -13.81 16.30 -11.31
N LYS A 96 -14.12 17.46 -10.71
CA LYS A 96 -15.45 18.07 -10.79
C LYS A 96 -15.84 18.42 -12.22
N LEU A 97 -14.94 19.01 -13.00
CA LEU A 97 -15.18 19.32 -14.42
C LEU A 97 -15.46 18.07 -15.26
N LEU A 98 -14.87 16.94 -14.89
CA LEU A 98 -15.10 15.65 -15.53
C LEU A 98 -16.36 14.92 -15.02
N GLY A 99 -17.11 15.54 -14.12
CA GLY A 99 -18.32 14.97 -13.53
C GLY A 99 -18.04 13.79 -12.60
N ALA A 100 -16.87 13.75 -11.98
CA ALA A 100 -16.58 12.78 -10.94
C ALA A 100 -17.19 13.22 -9.60
N GLU A 101 -17.57 12.25 -8.80
CA GLU A 101 -18.10 12.44 -7.44
C GLU A 101 -16.97 12.33 -6.39
N MET A 102 -15.90 11.64 -6.76
CA MET A 102 -14.80 11.33 -5.87
C MET A 102 -13.45 11.42 -6.58
N VAL A 103 -12.42 11.88 -5.88
CA VAL A 103 -11.02 11.69 -6.25
C VAL A 103 -10.38 10.70 -5.29
N ILE A 104 -9.63 9.77 -5.85
CA ILE A 104 -8.90 8.75 -5.10
C ILE A 104 -7.42 9.03 -5.28
N PHE A 105 -6.78 9.44 -4.21
CA PHE A 105 -5.34 9.67 -4.18
C PHE A 105 -4.63 8.38 -3.78
N ALA A 106 -3.58 8.03 -4.52
CA ALA A 106 -2.72 6.89 -4.25
C ALA A 106 -1.27 7.38 -4.12
N ASP A 107 -0.90 7.67 -2.90
CA ASP A 107 0.41 8.23 -2.55
C ASP A 107 1.36 7.10 -2.17
N THR A 108 2.57 7.15 -2.69
CA THR A 108 3.58 6.13 -2.42
C THR A 108 4.83 6.75 -1.81
N SER A 109 5.49 6.00 -0.96
CA SER A 109 6.84 6.33 -0.52
C SER A 109 7.68 5.07 -0.45
N PHE A 110 8.93 5.16 -0.89
CA PHE A 110 9.86 4.05 -0.80
C PHE A 110 11.28 4.54 -0.56
N GLN A 111 12.05 3.73 0.15
CA GLN A 111 13.47 3.95 0.38
C GLN A 111 14.25 2.84 -0.32
N LYS A 112 15.27 3.25 -1.05
CA LYS A 112 16.19 2.35 -1.74
C LYS A 112 17.42 2.15 -0.86
N GLU A 113 17.72 0.89 -0.53
CA GLU A 113 18.93 0.51 0.19
C GLU A 113 19.78 -0.41 -0.69
N MET A 114 21.09 -0.11 -0.76
CA MET A 114 22.05 -1.03 -1.39
C MET A 114 22.67 -1.88 -0.29
N ARG A 115 22.48 -3.18 -0.38
CA ARG A 115 23.13 -4.14 0.52
C ARG A 115 24.18 -4.94 -0.22
N SER A 116 25.36 -5.01 0.38
CA SER A 116 26.45 -5.84 -0.11
C SER A 116 26.54 -7.08 0.77
N SER A 117 26.44 -8.25 0.18
CA SER A 117 26.71 -9.52 0.83
C SER A 117 28.04 -10.06 0.34
N PHE A 118 28.90 -10.46 1.26
CA PHE A 118 30.18 -11.05 0.94
C PHE A 118 30.22 -12.50 1.46
N TYR A 119 30.33 -13.42 0.53
CA TYR A 119 30.51 -14.83 0.87
C TYR A 119 31.96 -15.24 0.58
N ALA A 120 32.69 -15.67 1.61
CA ALA A 120 34.00 -16.25 1.46
C ALA A 120 33.97 -17.67 2.00
N ASN A 121 34.38 -18.62 1.18
CA ASN A 121 34.75 -19.96 1.61
C ASN A 121 36.20 -20.27 1.23
N LYS A 122 36.73 -21.43 1.63
CA LYS A 122 38.14 -21.77 1.44
C LYS A 122 38.64 -21.66 -0.02
N ASN A 123 37.78 -21.65 -1.00
CA ASN A 123 38.14 -21.73 -2.42
C ASN A 123 37.54 -20.57 -3.28
N MET A 124 36.63 -19.79 -2.75
CA MET A 124 36.01 -18.67 -3.48
C MET A 124 35.60 -17.55 -2.54
N ALA A 125 35.79 -16.32 -3.00
CA ALA A 125 35.26 -15.13 -2.38
C ALA A 125 34.37 -14.43 -3.43
N GLU A 126 33.11 -14.35 -3.17
CA GLU A 126 32.13 -13.70 -4.07
C GLU A 126 31.37 -12.61 -3.33
N GLY A 127 31.38 -11.41 -3.88
CA GLY A 127 30.62 -10.28 -3.37
C GLY A 127 29.45 -10.01 -4.30
N ALA A 128 28.26 -9.99 -3.76
CA ALA A 128 27.06 -9.57 -4.49
C ALA A 128 26.51 -8.29 -3.87
N THR A 129 26.18 -7.32 -4.72
CA THR A 129 25.45 -6.12 -4.32
C THR A 129 24.04 -6.21 -4.89
N HIS A 130 23.03 -6.12 -4.03
CA HIS A 130 21.64 -6.10 -4.43
C HIS A 130 20.94 -4.86 -3.89
N THR A 131 19.94 -4.43 -4.61
CA THR A 131 19.12 -3.30 -4.21
C THR A 131 17.84 -3.81 -3.56
N GLU A 132 17.56 -3.29 -2.39
CA GLU A 132 16.36 -3.58 -1.62
C GLU A 132 15.52 -2.31 -1.44
N TYR A 133 14.21 -2.47 -1.30
CA TYR A 133 13.29 -1.36 -1.13
C TYR A 133 12.39 -1.60 0.07
N SER A 134 12.25 -0.61 0.95
CA SER A 134 11.12 -0.53 1.88
C SER A 134 10.04 0.34 1.27
N ALA A 135 8.80 -0.08 1.32
CA ALA A 135 7.71 0.59 0.63
C ALA A 135 6.51 0.83 1.53
N ASN A 136 5.84 1.96 1.28
CA ASN A 136 4.59 2.34 1.91
C ASN A 136 3.62 2.89 0.86
N VAL A 137 2.34 2.57 1.00
CA VAL A 137 1.25 3.09 0.17
C VAL A 137 0.17 3.64 1.08
N SER A 138 -0.30 4.84 0.76
CA SER A 138 -1.46 5.48 1.37
C SER A 138 -2.50 5.75 0.29
N ILE A 139 -3.74 5.29 0.50
CA ILE A 139 -4.84 5.55 -0.41
C ILE A 139 -5.97 6.19 0.34
N ARG A 140 -6.57 7.23 -0.26
CA ARG A 140 -7.70 7.94 0.33
C ARG A 140 -8.71 8.34 -0.73
N GLY A 141 -9.98 8.22 -0.40
CA GLY A 141 -11.08 8.72 -1.21
C GLY A 141 -11.60 10.02 -0.65
N VAL A 142 -11.59 11.06 -1.49
CA VAL A 142 -12.04 12.40 -1.15
C VAL A 142 -13.31 12.71 -1.93
N ASN A 143 -14.38 13.06 -1.24
CA ASN A 143 -15.61 13.54 -1.86
C ASN A 143 -15.37 14.92 -2.48
N ILE A 144 -15.71 15.10 -3.76
CA ILE A 144 -15.42 16.34 -4.49
C ILE A 144 -16.26 17.53 -4.01
N GLU A 145 -17.48 17.28 -3.56
CA GLU A 145 -18.37 18.37 -3.13
C GLU A 145 -18.00 18.91 -1.74
N THR A 146 -17.68 18.00 -0.81
CA THR A 146 -17.39 18.39 0.57
C THR A 146 -15.91 18.56 0.84
N SER A 147 -15.03 18.07 -0.04
CA SER A 147 -13.57 17.96 0.14
C SER A 147 -13.17 17.14 1.38
N GLU A 148 -14.07 16.29 1.88
CA GLU A 148 -13.80 15.43 3.01
C GLU A 148 -13.20 14.09 2.57
N VAL A 149 -12.24 13.59 3.34
CA VAL A 149 -11.77 12.21 3.23
C VAL A 149 -12.86 11.31 3.80
N VAL A 150 -13.47 10.51 2.96
CA VAL A 150 -14.58 9.61 3.35
C VAL A 150 -14.12 8.20 3.66
N TRP A 151 -12.97 7.80 3.17
CA TRP A 151 -12.27 6.56 3.49
C TRP A 151 -10.77 6.68 3.22
N SER A 152 -9.98 5.90 3.90
CA SER A 152 -8.54 5.82 3.68
C SER A 152 -8.00 4.45 4.10
N GLY A 153 -6.88 4.07 3.50
CA GLY A 153 -6.14 2.88 3.86
C GLY A 153 -4.66 3.08 3.66
N THR A 154 -3.88 2.50 4.55
CA THR A 154 -2.42 2.49 4.46
C THR A 154 -1.90 1.06 4.53
N ALA A 155 -0.83 0.80 3.80
CA ALA A 155 -0.12 -0.46 3.88
C ALA A 155 1.39 -0.20 3.79
N ARG A 156 2.14 -0.72 4.74
CA ARG A 156 3.59 -0.61 4.79
C ARG A 156 4.21 -1.98 4.90
N TYR A 157 5.22 -2.23 4.11
CA TYR A 157 6.03 -3.44 4.23
C TYR A 157 7.40 -3.09 4.84
N PRO A 158 7.68 -3.54 6.07
CA PRO A 158 8.88 -3.14 6.79
C PRO A 158 10.15 -3.85 6.30
N ASN A 159 9.99 -4.94 5.54
CA ASN A 159 11.12 -5.71 5.05
C ASN A 159 11.49 -5.29 3.62
N PRO A 160 12.77 -5.39 3.26
CA PRO A 160 13.20 -5.07 1.91
C PRO A 160 12.64 -6.04 0.87
N VAL A 161 12.33 -5.50 -0.30
CA VAL A 161 11.84 -6.24 -1.48
C VAL A 161 12.73 -5.98 -2.69
N GLY A 162 12.87 -6.98 -3.56
CA GLY A 162 13.69 -6.85 -4.76
C GLY A 162 13.02 -6.09 -5.92
N GLY A 163 11.70 -5.97 -5.91
CA GLY A 163 10.94 -5.31 -6.99
C GLY A 163 9.96 -4.27 -6.45
N ILE A 164 10.22 -2.99 -6.72
CA ILE A 164 9.39 -1.91 -6.17
C ILE A 164 7.98 -1.88 -6.77
N GLU A 165 7.85 -2.09 -8.07
CA GLU A 165 6.55 -2.01 -8.75
C GLU A 165 5.58 -3.09 -8.26
N ASP A 166 6.04 -4.34 -8.14
CA ASP A 166 5.25 -5.44 -7.62
C ASP A 166 4.89 -5.21 -6.14
N ALA A 167 5.83 -4.71 -5.34
CA ALA A 167 5.59 -4.38 -3.94
C ALA A 167 4.53 -3.27 -3.79
N LEU A 168 4.63 -2.18 -4.56
CA LEU A 168 3.66 -1.10 -4.54
C LEU A 168 2.27 -1.57 -5.00
N ALA A 169 2.19 -2.39 -6.05
CA ALA A 169 0.93 -2.97 -6.50
C ALA A 169 0.27 -3.82 -5.40
N LYS A 170 1.03 -4.70 -4.76
CA LYS A 170 0.54 -5.53 -3.65
C LYS A 170 0.11 -4.70 -2.44
N LEU A 171 0.91 -3.71 -2.03
CA LEU A 171 0.57 -2.82 -0.93
C LEU A 171 -0.67 -1.98 -1.22
N THR A 172 -0.85 -1.52 -2.47
CA THR A 172 -2.05 -0.84 -2.92
C THR A 172 -3.30 -1.68 -2.68
N CYS A 173 -3.24 -2.96 -3.01
CA CYS A 173 -4.33 -3.88 -2.75
C CYS A 173 -4.62 -4.05 -1.26
N GLN A 174 -3.58 -4.15 -0.45
CA GLN A 174 -3.71 -4.28 1.00
C GLN A 174 -4.36 -3.02 1.61
N ALA A 175 -3.90 -1.84 1.20
CA ALA A 175 -4.45 -0.57 1.65
C ALA A 175 -5.94 -0.43 1.28
N LEU A 176 -6.30 -0.74 0.02
CA LEU A 176 -7.70 -0.73 -0.44
C LEU A 176 -8.56 -1.76 0.31
N ALA A 177 -8.10 -3.00 0.43
CA ALA A 177 -8.83 -4.03 1.15
C ALA A 177 -9.12 -3.61 2.59
N THR A 178 -8.12 -3.07 3.28
CA THR A 178 -8.28 -2.60 4.67
C THR A 178 -9.23 -1.42 4.76
N ALA A 179 -9.12 -0.43 3.83
CA ALA A 179 -10.06 0.69 3.76
C ALA A 179 -11.51 0.25 3.54
N TRP A 180 -11.73 -0.84 2.82
CA TRP A 180 -13.07 -1.43 2.60
C TRP A 180 -13.53 -2.37 3.72
N GLY A 181 -12.79 -2.48 4.82
CA GLY A 181 -13.12 -3.40 5.91
C GLY A 181 -12.94 -4.88 5.57
N PHE A 182 -12.14 -5.18 4.54
CA PHE A 182 -11.77 -6.55 4.24
C PHE A 182 -10.51 -6.95 4.98
N ARG A 183 -10.49 -8.20 5.42
CA ARG A 183 -9.29 -8.75 6.03
C ARG A 183 -8.17 -8.82 4.96
N PRO A 184 -7.00 -8.22 5.22
CA PRO A 184 -5.87 -8.37 4.32
C PRO A 184 -5.45 -9.85 4.24
N PRO A 185 -4.93 -10.31 3.09
CA PRO A 185 -4.44 -11.68 2.96
C PRO A 185 -3.35 -12.01 3.97
N GLY A 186 -3.27 -13.28 4.36
CA GLY A 186 -2.32 -13.77 5.37
C GLY A 186 -0.86 -13.71 4.92
N GLN A 187 0.04 -13.94 5.87
CA GLN A 187 1.50 -13.84 5.71
C GLN A 187 2.09 -14.51 4.47
N HIS A 188 1.67 -15.74 4.21
CA HIS A 188 2.21 -16.54 3.11
C HIS A 188 1.72 -16.07 1.74
N GLU A 189 0.68 -15.27 1.71
CA GLU A 189 0.06 -14.83 0.48
C GLU A 189 0.71 -13.57 -0.06
N PHE A 190 1.34 -12.72 0.76
CA PHE A 190 1.94 -11.48 0.29
C PHE A 190 3.13 -11.73 -0.67
N ALA A 191 4.02 -12.65 -0.33
CA ALA A 191 5.18 -12.97 -1.17
C ALA A 191 4.81 -13.76 -2.44
N SER A 192 3.76 -14.60 -2.37
CA SER A 192 3.34 -15.49 -3.47
C SER A 192 2.21 -14.92 -4.32
N GLN A 193 1.59 -13.81 -3.94
CA GLN A 193 0.47 -13.25 -4.70
C GLN A 193 0.88 -12.83 -6.11
N ALA A 194 0.27 -13.48 -7.09
CA ALA A 194 -0.04 -12.83 -8.33
C ALA A 194 -0.96 -11.64 -8.02
N MET A 195 -0.57 -10.44 -8.51
CA MET A 195 -1.22 -9.15 -8.27
C MET A 195 -2.70 -9.24 -7.90
N CYS A 196 -3.08 -8.55 -6.85
CA CYS A 196 -4.46 -8.33 -6.39
C CYS A 196 -5.53 -9.23 -7.02
N GLN A 197 -5.75 -10.36 -6.48
CA GLN A 197 -7.03 -11.06 -6.69
C GLN A 197 -8.10 -10.31 -5.90
N ALA A 198 -8.45 -9.11 -6.39
CA ALA A 198 -9.47 -8.29 -5.76
C ALA A 198 -10.79 -9.03 -5.85
N GLY A 199 -11.31 -9.47 -4.76
CA GLY A 199 -12.68 -9.94 -4.64
C GLY A 199 -12.88 -11.39 -4.24
N GLU A 200 -11.98 -12.30 -4.56
CA GLU A 200 -12.27 -13.72 -4.32
C GLU A 200 -11.93 -14.21 -2.90
N ARG A 201 -11.12 -13.46 -2.15
CA ARG A 201 -10.71 -13.86 -0.79
C ARG A 201 -10.82 -12.76 0.28
N ASN A 202 -11.49 -11.68 -0.01
CA ASN A 202 -11.71 -10.62 0.97
C ASN A 202 -12.82 -11.04 1.94
N ILE A 203 -12.44 -11.60 3.05
CA ILE A 203 -13.37 -11.94 4.13
C ILE A 203 -13.61 -10.65 4.92
N PRO A 204 -14.86 -10.21 5.10
CA PRO A 204 -15.16 -9.05 5.95
C PRO A 204 -14.53 -9.23 7.33
N LEU A 205 -13.98 -8.15 7.88
CA LEU A 205 -13.60 -8.14 9.30
C LEU A 205 -14.89 -8.43 10.07
N LYS A 206 -14.87 -9.45 10.93
CA LYS A 206 -15.93 -9.63 11.92
C LYS A 206 -15.76 -8.53 12.95
N ASP A 207 -16.84 -7.77 13.17
CA ASP A 207 -16.98 -6.83 14.28
C ASP A 207 -16.77 -7.55 15.63
#